data_2a91e0b87cf7e0f78b7edc91a10b8deb
#
_entry.id   2a91e0b87cf7e0f78b7edc91a10b8deb
#
_cell.length_a   1.000
_cell.length_b   1.000
_cell.length_c   1.000
_cell.angle_alpha   90.00
_cell.angle_beta   90.00
_cell.angle_gamma   90.00
#
_symmetry.space_group_name_H-M   'P 1'
#
loop_
_entity.id
_entity.type
_entity.pdbx_description
1 polymer ?
#
loop_
_entity_poly.entity_id
_entity_poly.type
_entity_poly.pdbx_seq_one_letter_code
_entity_poly.pdbx_strand_id
1 'polypeptide(L)'
;DEDGYLAITGRAKELIISGGFNIYPREIEDALCEHDAITECAVVGVADDEWGEAVAAFVVADRDIGYEEARDFVGRRLAHYKRPKHVRRVASLPKNALGKVQKHRLVLDRDN
;
A
#
# COMPACT_ATOMS: atom_id res chain seq x y z
N ASP A 1 -1.18 7.93 15.45
CA ASP A 1 -0.88 7.52 16.81
C ASP A 1 0.12 8.50 17.46
N GLU A 2 0.52 8.22 18.67
CA GLU A 2 1.36 9.13 19.46
C GLU A 2 2.73 9.39 18.84
N ASP A 3 3.24 8.45 18.09
CA ASP A 3 4.58 8.53 17.52
C ASP A 3 4.59 9.13 16.10
N GLY A 4 3.43 9.55 15.61
CA GLY A 4 3.34 10.10 14.27
C GLY A 4 3.26 9.06 13.16
N TYR A 5 3.03 7.81 13.52
CA TYR A 5 2.85 6.72 12.56
C TYR A 5 1.40 6.28 12.52
N LEU A 6 0.97 5.83 11.33
CA LEU A 6 -0.36 5.24 11.18
C LEU A 6 -0.26 3.74 11.49
N ALA A 7 -1.25 3.22 12.23
CA ALA A 7 -1.26 1.81 12.59
C ALA A 7 -1.60 0.95 11.38
N ILE A 8 -0.72 0.00 11.07
CA ILE A 8 -0.98 -0.99 10.03
C ILE A 8 -1.77 -2.12 10.68
N THR A 9 -2.88 -2.51 10.04
CA THR A 9 -3.73 -3.55 10.61
C THR A 9 -3.06 -4.92 10.49
N GLY A 10 -3.07 -5.69 11.59
CA GLY A 10 -2.42 -7.00 11.63
C GLY A 10 -3.42 -8.13 11.41
N ARG A 11 -3.98 -8.22 10.22
CA ARG A 11 -4.96 -9.25 9.92
C ARG A 11 -4.30 -10.54 9.47
N ALA A 12 -4.86 -11.67 9.88
CA ALA A 12 -4.38 -12.98 9.43
C ALA A 12 -4.60 -13.17 7.94
N LYS A 13 -5.71 -12.62 7.41
CA LYS A 13 -5.98 -12.62 5.96
C LYS A 13 -5.67 -11.24 5.42
N GLU A 14 -5.10 -11.19 4.23
CA GLU A 14 -4.84 -9.93 3.58
C GLU A 14 -6.13 -9.39 2.98
N LEU A 15 -6.86 -8.66 3.79
CA LEU A 15 -8.10 -8.02 3.41
C LEU A 15 -8.16 -6.65 4.06
N ILE A 16 -8.38 -5.64 3.24
CA ILE A 16 -8.55 -4.26 3.70
C ILE A 16 -10.03 -3.93 3.58
N ILE A 17 -10.63 -3.43 4.65
CA ILE A 17 -12.02 -2.99 4.62
C ILE A 17 -12.03 -1.48 4.74
N SER A 18 -12.31 -0.81 3.63
CA SER A 18 -12.29 0.65 3.54
C SER A 18 -13.64 1.15 3.07
N GLY A 19 -14.29 1.98 3.91
CA GLY A 19 -15.60 2.53 3.57
C GLY A 19 -16.65 1.46 3.27
N GLY A 20 -16.54 0.30 3.91
CA GLY A 20 -17.47 -0.82 3.69
C GLY A 20 -17.12 -1.71 2.50
N PHE A 21 -16.06 -1.39 1.76
CA PHE A 21 -15.64 -2.20 0.61
C PHE A 21 -14.51 -3.14 1.01
N ASN A 22 -14.57 -4.37 0.51
CA ASN A 22 -13.51 -5.35 0.70
C ASN A 22 -12.47 -5.15 -0.40
N ILE A 23 -11.23 -4.93 -0.01
CA ILE A 23 -10.13 -4.67 -0.92
C ILE A 23 -9.02 -5.69 -0.66
N TYR A 24 -8.61 -6.39 -1.71
CA TYR A 24 -7.55 -7.41 -1.60
C TYR A 24 -6.23 -6.80 -2.04
N PRO A 25 -5.23 -6.72 -1.13
CA PRO A 25 -3.94 -6.10 -1.44
C PRO A 25 -3.28 -6.66 -2.69
N ARG A 26 -3.39 -7.97 -2.93
CA ARG A 26 -2.76 -8.62 -4.07
C ARG A 26 -3.21 -8.02 -5.41
N GLU A 27 -4.47 -7.66 -5.51
CA GLU A 27 -5.02 -7.08 -6.73
C GLU A 27 -4.34 -5.75 -7.05
N ILE A 28 -4.12 -4.94 -6.01
CA ILE A 28 -3.47 -3.63 -6.17
C ILE A 28 -1.97 -3.81 -6.42
N GLU A 29 -1.34 -4.75 -5.70
CA GLU A 29 0.06 -5.06 -5.92
C GLU A 29 0.32 -5.48 -7.36
N ASP A 30 -0.51 -6.36 -7.89
CA ASP A 30 -0.38 -6.83 -9.27
C ASP A 30 -0.56 -5.68 -10.25
N ALA A 31 -1.52 -4.80 -10.01
CA ALA A 31 -1.76 -3.65 -10.86
C ALA A 31 -0.57 -2.69 -10.85
N LEU A 32 -0.06 -2.36 -9.67
CA LEU A 32 1.09 -1.43 -9.55
C LEU A 32 2.34 -2.01 -10.19
N CYS A 33 2.56 -3.31 -10.08
CA CYS A 33 3.74 -3.93 -10.67
C CYS A 33 3.70 -4.00 -12.19
N GLU A 34 2.59 -3.65 -12.82
CA GLU A 34 2.54 -3.45 -14.27
C GLU A 34 3.16 -2.13 -14.70
N HIS A 35 3.41 -1.23 -13.76
CA HIS A 35 4.05 0.05 -14.07
C HIS A 35 5.53 -0.18 -14.34
N ASP A 36 6.03 0.40 -15.45
CA ASP A 36 7.40 0.19 -15.91
C ASP A 36 8.48 0.53 -14.87
N ALA A 37 8.22 1.52 -14.04
CA ALA A 37 9.20 1.99 -13.05
C ALA A 37 9.14 1.22 -11.73
N ILE A 38 8.07 0.48 -11.47
CA ILE A 38 7.87 -0.22 -10.18
C ILE A 38 8.39 -1.65 -10.31
N THR A 39 9.38 -1.99 -9.48
CA THR A 39 9.97 -3.33 -9.48
C THR A 39 9.34 -4.25 -8.42
N GLU A 40 8.93 -3.68 -7.29
CA GLU A 40 8.26 -4.41 -6.23
C GLU A 40 7.27 -3.50 -5.56
N CYS A 41 6.22 -4.07 -4.97
CA CYS A 41 5.35 -3.30 -4.11
C CYS A 41 4.70 -4.18 -3.06
N ALA A 42 4.30 -3.54 -1.96
CA ALA A 42 3.53 -4.18 -0.90
C ALA A 42 2.39 -3.24 -0.51
N VAL A 43 1.19 -3.78 -0.44
CA VAL A 43 -0.01 -3.00 -0.10
C VAL A 43 -0.54 -3.48 1.24
N VAL A 44 -0.83 -2.54 2.13
CA VAL A 44 -1.34 -2.83 3.47
C VAL A 44 -2.52 -1.93 3.78
N GLY A 45 -3.32 -2.33 4.76
CA GLY A 45 -4.35 -1.46 5.32
C GLY A 45 -3.78 -0.71 6.51
N VAL A 46 -4.09 0.57 6.60
CA VAL A 46 -3.73 1.38 7.77
C VAL A 46 -5.02 1.92 8.39
N ALA A 47 -5.01 2.12 9.69
CA ALA A 47 -6.18 2.64 10.39
C ALA A 47 -6.53 4.03 9.87
N ASP A 48 -7.81 4.29 9.65
CA ASP A 48 -8.31 5.55 9.11
C ASP A 48 -9.60 5.91 9.82
N ASP A 49 -9.65 7.13 10.36
CA ASP A 49 -10.79 7.56 11.18
C ASP A 49 -12.09 7.67 10.38
N GLU A 50 -11.99 7.97 9.09
CA GLU A 50 -13.15 8.18 8.25
C GLU A 50 -13.64 6.88 7.60
N TRP A 51 -12.72 6.05 7.14
CA TRP A 51 -13.04 4.88 6.33
C TRP A 51 -12.86 3.54 7.04
N GLY A 52 -12.40 3.56 8.29
CA GLY A 52 -12.03 2.36 9.02
C GLY A 52 -10.62 1.93 8.70
N GLU A 53 -10.35 1.67 7.42
CA GLU A 53 -9.01 1.39 6.93
C GLU A 53 -8.80 2.15 5.63
N ALA A 54 -7.55 2.48 5.33
CA ALA A 54 -7.17 3.09 4.06
C ALA A 54 -6.08 2.24 3.42
N VAL A 55 -6.01 2.28 2.10
CA VAL A 55 -5.01 1.54 1.33
C VAL A 55 -3.69 2.31 1.34
N ALA A 56 -2.61 1.65 1.73
CA ALA A 56 -1.27 2.20 1.68
C ALA A 56 -0.39 1.30 0.82
N ALA A 57 0.31 1.89 -0.14
CA ALA A 57 1.19 1.17 -1.05
C ALA A 57 2.63 1.59 -0.80
N PHE A 58 3.51 0.61 -0.64
CA PHE A 58 4.95 0.80 -0.55
C PHE A 58 5.57 0.27 -1.83
N VAL A 59 6.27 1.13 -2.56
CA VAL A 59 6.79 0.77 -3.88
C VAL A 59 8.31 0.88 -3.90
N VAL A 60 8.95 -0.09 -4.54
CA VAL A 60 10.36 -0.03 -4.91
C VAL A 60 10.36 0.32 -6.40
N ALA A 61 10.96 1.44 -6.74
CA ALA A 61 10.91 1.95 -8.09
C ALA A 61 12.28 2.49 -8.50
N ASP A 62 12.55 2.49 -9.81
CA ASP A 62 13.82 2.97 -10.33
C ASP A 62 13.84 4.49 -10.58
N ARG A 63 12.71 5.16 -10.34
CA ARG A 63 12.61 6.62 -10.32
C ARG A 63 11.52 7.02 -9.35
N ASP A 64 11.43 8.31 -9.07
CA ASP A 64 10.37 8.82 -8.20
C ASP A 64 9.00 8.61 -8.85
N ILE A 65 8.10 8.02 -8.09
CA ILE A 65 6.71 7.85 -8.46
C ILE A 65 5.89 8.71 -7.50
N GLY A 66 5.23 9.72 -8.02
CA GLY A 66 4.38 10.57 -7.20
C GLY A 66 3.10 9.85 -6.80
N TYR A 67 2.48 10.35 -5.74
CA TYR A 67 1.22 9.81 -5.26
C TYR A 67 0.16 9.77 -6.36
N GLU A 68 0.02 10.89 -7.08
CA GLU A 68 -1.01 10.98 -8.12
C GLU A 68 -0.75 10.03 -9.27
N GLU A 69 0.51 9.86 -9.65
CA GLU A 69 0.85 8.93 -10.72
C GLU A 69 0.45 7.50 -10.36
N ALA A 70 0.78 7.05 -9.15
CA ALA A 70 0.44 5.71 -8.70
C ALA A 70 -1.07 5.53 -8.56
N ARG A 71 -1.73 6.52 -7.99
CA ARG A 71 -3.19 6.51 -7.79
C ARG A 71 -3.92 6.43 -9.13
N ASP A 72 -3.52 7.24 -10.09
CA ASP A 72 -4.16 7.26 -11.41
C ASP A 72 -3.89 5.97 -12.18
N PHE A 73 -2.70 5.42 -12.03
CA PHE A 73 -2.35 4.17 -12.67
C PHE A 73 -3.25 3.03 -12.20
N VAL A 74 -3.48 2.94 -10.89
CA VAL A 74 -4.41 1.97 -10.32
C VAL A 74 -5.85 2.27 -10.77
N GLY A 75 -6.22 3.56 -10.77
CA GLY A 75 -7.58 3.98 -11.12
C GLY A 75 -7.99 3.67 -12.54
N ARG A 76 -7.02 3.53 -13.45
CA ARG A 76 -7.30 3.13 -14.83
C ARG A 76 -7.48 1.62 -14.98
N ARG A 77 -7.07 0.84 -14.00
CA ARG A 77 -7.10 -0.63 -14.05
C ARG A 77 -8.13 -1.25 -13.14
N LEU A 78 -8.40 -0.61 -12.01
CA LEU A 78 -9.28 -1.15 -10.97
C LEU A 78 -10.34 -0.12 -10.61
N ALA A 79 -11.34 -0.57 -9.85
CA ALA A 79 -12.39 0.33 -9.34
C ALA A 79 -11.77 1.45 -8.50
N HIS A 80 -12.39 2.64 -8.54
CA HIS A 80 -11.84 3.83 -7.90
C HIS A 80 -11.62 3.67 -6.40
N TYR A 81 -12.47 2.91 -5.70
CA TYR A 81 -12.30 2.72 -4.25
C TYR A 81 -11.05 1.90 -3.91
N LYS A 82 -10.42 1.27 -4.89
CA LYS A 82 -9.19 0.49 -4.70
C LYS A 82 -7.92 1.32 -4.87
N ARG A 83 -8.05 2.59 -5.22
CA ARG A 83 -6.88 3.46 -5.37
C ARG A 83 -6.19 3.66 -4.03
N PRO A 84 -4.84 3.61 -4.00
CA PRO A 84 -4.15 3.83 -2.74
C PRO A 84 -4.33 5.27 -2.24
N LYS A 85 -4.54 5.41 -0.94
CA LYS A 85 -4.64 6.71 -0.30
C LYS A 85 -3.27 7.21 0.15
N HIS A 86 -2.35 6.28 0.38
CA HIS A 86 -0.97 6.59 0.73
C HIS A 86 -0.04 5.83 -0.19
N VAL A 87 0.98 6.50 -0.69
CA VAL A 87 2.01 5.88 -1.53
C VAL A 87 3.38 6.31 -1.00
N ARG A 88 4.25 5.34 -0.76
CA ARG A 88 5.63 5.59 -0.29
C ARG A 88 6.61 4.84 -1.15
N ARG A 89 7.60 5.56 -1.64
CA ARG A 89 8.73 4.92 -2.29
C ARG A 89 9.73 4.50 -1.22
N VAL A 90 10.17 3.24 -1.29
CA VAL A 90 11.15 2.70 -0.36
C VAL A 90 12.32 2.11 -1.15
N ALA A 91 13.48 2.03 -0.51
CA ALA A 91 14.67 1.48 -1.16
C ALA A 91 14.53 -0.04 -1.34
N SER A 92 13.88 -0.69 -0.38
CA SER A 92 13.66 -2.14 -0.43
C SER A 92 12.49 -2.49 0.49
N LEU A 93 11.90 -3.66 0.27
CA LEU A 93 10.87 -4.18 1.16
C LEU A 93 11.51 -5.14 2.16
N PRO A 94 11.06 -5.13 3.43
CA PRO A 94 11.59 -6.07 4.42
C PRO A 94 11.17 -7.48 4.07
N LYS A 95 12.14 -8.40 4.04
CA LYS A 95 11.89 -9.79 3.67
C LYS A 95 12.49 -10.74 4.69
N ASN A 96 11.89 -11.91 4.83
CA ASN A 96 12.45 -12.97 5.67
C ASN A 96 13.49 -13.78 4.88
N ALA A 97 14.04 -14.82 5.50
CA ALA A 97 15.07 -15.63 4.89
C ALA A 97 14.59 -16.35 3.63
N LEU A 98 13.28 -16.54 3.48
CA LEU A 98 12.68 -17.17 2.30
C LEU A 98 12.34 -16.18 1.19
N GLY A 99 12.63 -14.90 1.40
CA GLY A 99 12.32 -13.85 0.43
C GLY A 99 10.90 -13.34 0.48
N LYS A 100 10.12 -13.73 1.49
CA LYS A 100 8.75 -13.26 1.63
C LYS A 100 8.70 -11.91 2.32
N VAL A 101 7.91 -10.98 1.77
CA VAL A 101 7.76 -9.65 2.34
C VAL A 101 7.09 -9.72 3.71
N GLN A 102 7.70 -9.06 4.69
CA GLN A 102 7.18 -9.00 6.05
C GLN A 102 6.46 -7.68 6.24
N LYS A 103 5.19 -7.64 5.86
CA LYS A 103 4.39 -6.40 5.86
C LYS A 103 4.30 -5.75 7.23
N HIS A 104 4.36 -6.54 8.31
CA HIS A 104 4.30 -6.00 9.66
C HIS A 104 5.50 -5.12 10.02
N ARG A 105 6.56 -5.16 9.23
CA ARG A 105 7.75 -4.32 9.44
C ARG A 105 7.71 -3.02 8.66
N LEU A 106 6.68 -2.80 7.85
CA LEU A 106 6.52 -1.56 7.11
C LEU A 106 6.00 -0.46 8.04
N VAL A 107 6.48 0.75 7.82
CA VAL A 107 6.12 1.91 8.63
C VAL A 107 5.65 3.03 7.71
N LEU A 108 4.49 3.58 8.00
CA LEU A 108 3.93 4.70 7.24
C LEU A 108 3.91 5.94 8.12
N ASP A 109 4.68 6.96 7.72
CA ASP A 109 4.70 8.24 8.43
C ASP A 109 3.43 9.01 8.19
N ARG A 110 2.86 9.56 9.28
CA ARG A 110 1.59 10.28 9.22
C ARG A 110 1.66 11.54 8.35
N ASP A 111 2.79 12.21 8.36
CA ASP A 111 2.95 13.51 7.69
C ASP A 111 3.26 13.41 6.20
N ASN A 112 3.37 12.22 5.70
CA ASN A 112 3.62 12.06 4.28
C ASN A 112 2.37 11.59 3.59
#